data_35e0ff2da354f92aef50bba6d3b3515f
#
_entry.id   35e0ff2da354f92aef50bba6d3b3515f
#
_cell.length_a   1.000
_cell.length_b   1.000
_cell.length_c   1.000
_cell.angle_alpha   90.00
_cell.angle_beta   90.00
_cell.angle_gamma   90.00
#
_symmetry.space_group_name_H-M   'P 1'
#
loop_
_entity.id
_entity.type
_entity.pdbx_description
1 polymer ?
#
loop_
_entity_poly.entity_id
_entity_poly.type
_entity_poly.pdbx_seq_one_letter_code
_entity_poly.pdbx_strand_id
1 'polypeptide(L)'
;GHSSGIFTYNKDYIHRMGERMRSSRIMVRQPMAAGNGGTFYNGMPSTVTLGCGTWGGNITTENIHWKHFINVTWLSVPFEPRRPADEEIFGAYWSTYGKAP
;
A
#
# COMPACT_ATOMS: atom_id res chain seq x y z
N GLY A 1 -11.96 10.51 -0.09
CA GLY A 1 -12.78 10.20 -1.25
C GLY A 1 -12.48 8.85 -1.88
N HIS A 2 -13.27 8.48 -2.87
CA HIS A 2 -13.11 7.20 -3.59
C HIS A 2 -11.83 7.18 -4.41
N SER A 3 -11.64 8.15 -5.28
CA SER A 3 -10.49 8.23 -6.17
C SER A 3 -10.14 9.65 -6.56
N SER A 4 -8.90 9.82 -6.95
CA SER A 4 -8.34 11.03 -7.50
C SER A 4 -7.39 10.69 -8.65
N GLY A 5 -7.00 11.67 -9.45
CA GLY A 5 -6.11 11.45 -10.57
C GLY A 5 -5.17 12.62 -10.80
N ILE A 6 -4.01 12.33 -11.38
CA ILE A 6 -3.03 13.33 -11.78
C ILE A 6 -2.42 12.97 -13.12
N PHE A 7 -2.33 13.94 -14.02
CA PHE A 7 -1.72 13.81 -15.33
C PHE A 7 -0.40 14.60 -15.37
N THR A 8 0.67 13.97 -14.94
CA THR A 8 2.01 14.56 -14.93
C THR A 8 3.07 13.47 -14.99
N TYR A 9 4.25 13.81 -15.51
CA TYR A 9 5.46 13.00 -15.42
C TYR A 9 6.40 13.45 -14.29
N ASN A 10 6.10 14.55 -13.63
CA ASN A 10 6.88 15.04 -12.48
C ASN A 10 6.68 14.13 -11.29
N LYS A 11 7.74 13.40 -10.90
CA LYS A 11 7.71 12.43 -9.80
C LYS A 11 7.42 13.08 -8.45
N ASP A 12 7.91 14.30 -8.22
CA ASP A 12 7.70 15.01 -6.96
C ASP A 12 6.23 15.39 -6.78
N TYR A 13 5.56 15.80 -7.86
CA TYR A 13 4.12 16.08 -7.82
C TYR A 13 3.29 14.83 -7.57
N ILE A 14 3.66 13.71 -8.18
CA ILE A 14 3.01 12.41 -7.95
C ILE A 14 3.16 12.01 -6.49
N HIS A 15 4.38 12.08 -5.96
CA HIS A 15 4.68 11.72 -4.58
C HIS A 15 3.93 12.61 -3.59
N ARG A 16 4.01 13.93 -3.75
CA ARG A 16 3.29 14.89 -2.89
C ARG A 16 1.78 14.72 -2.94
N MET A 17 1.22 14.33 -4.07
CA MET A 17 -0.20 13.97 -4.16
C MET A 17 -0.51 12.73 -3.34
N GLY A 18 0.34 11.68 -3.44
CA GLY A 18 0.22 10.45 -2.66
C GLY A 18 0.19 10.70 -1.15
N GLU A 19 1.03 11.62 -0.67
CA GLU A 19 1.11 11.97 0.75
C GLU A 19 -0.09 12.77 1.27
N ARG A 20 -0.73 13.56 0.41
CA ARG A 20 -1.71 14.57 0.86
C ARG A 20 -3.16 14.22 0.56
N MET A 21 -3.40 13.40 -0.47
CA MET A 21 -4.76 13.10 -0.88
C MET A 21 -5.40 12.03 0.02
N ARG A 22 -6.59 12.37 0.52
CA ARG A 22 -7.43 11.44 1.29
C ARG A 22 -8.40 10.70 0.36
N SER A 23 -7.85 9.92 -0.54
CA SER A 23 -8.61 9.03 -1.42
C SER A 23 -8.00 7.63 -1.42
N SER A 24 -8.84 6.62 -1.60
CA SER A 24 -8.38 5.22 -1.57
C SER A 24 -7.55 4.84 -2.80
N ARG A 25 -7.67 5.60 -3.89
CA ARG A 25 -6.94 5.35 -5.14
C ARG A 25 -6.47 6.66 -5.75
N ILE A 26 -5.26 6.66 -6.29
CA ILE A 26 -4.71 7.79 -7.06
C ILE A 26 -4.26 7.28 -8.41
N MET A 27 -4.98 7.68 -9.46
CA MET A 27 -4.68 7.28 -10.83
C MET A 27 -3.69 8.24 -11.47
N VAL A 28 -2.51 7.75 -11.82
CA VAL A 28 -1.46 8.54 -12.47
C VAL A 28 -1.49 8.31 -13.97
N ARG A 29 -1.77 9.34 -14.75
CA ARG A 29 -1.83 9.33 -16.23
C ARG A 29 -2.77 8.27 -16.82
N GLN A 30 -3.87 8.00 -16.13
CA GLN A 30 -4.90 7.09 -16.61
C GLN A 30 -6.28 7.60 -16.23
N PRO A 31 -7.31 7.27 -16.99
CA PRO A 31 -8.69 7.64 -16.67
C PRO A 31 -9.12 7.02 -15.34
N MET A 32 -9.70 7.81 -14.45
CA MET A 32 -10.18 7.30 -13.16
C MET A 32 -11.26 6.23 -13.32
N ALA A 33 -12.21 6.45 -14.23
CA ALA A 33 -13.34 5.54 -14.45
C ALA A 33 -12.88 4.12 -14.82
N ALA A 34 -11.90 4.01 -15.71
CA ALA A 34 -11.36 2.71 -16.13
C ALA A 34 -10.29 2.19 -15.17
N GLY A 35 -9.39 3.07 -14.71
CA GLY A 35 -8.25 2.68 -13.89
C GLY A 35 -8.61 2.14 -12.50
N ASN A 36 -9.63 2.70 -11.87
CA ASN A 36 -10.06 2.31 -10.52
C ASN A 36 -10.42 0.84 -10.38
N GLY A 37 -11.07 0.29 -11.40
CA GLY A 37 -11.55 -1.09 -11.40
C GLY A 37 -10.48 -2.13 -11.70
N GLY A 38 -9.23 -1.72 -11.86
CA GLY A 38 -8.15 -2.59 -12.27
C GLY A 38 -8.09 -2.77 -13.80
N THR A 39 -6.88 -2.71 -14.35
CA THR A 39 -6.61 -2.91 -15.77
C THR A 39 -5.36 -3.77 -15.94
N PHE A 40 -5.15 -4.28 -17.16
CA PHE A 40 -3.96 -5.10 -17.45
C PHE A 40 -2.62 -4.39 -17.30
N TYR A 41 -2.60 -3.06 -17.18
CA TYR A 41 -1.39 -2.24 -17.11
C TYR A 41 -1.21 -1.48 -15.80
N ASN A 42 -2.09 -1.64 -14.80
CA ASN A 42 -1.94 -0.93 -13.53
C ASN A 42 -1.78 -1.81 -12.29
N GLY A 43 -1.82 -3.14 -12.47
CA GLY A 43 -1.56 -4.12 -11.41
C GLY A 43 -2.60 -4.17 -10.28
N MET A 44 -3.69 -3.42 -10.40
CA MET A 44 -4.77 -3.45 -9.41
C MET A 44 -5.70 -4.63 -9.68
N PRO A 45 -6.15 -5.34 -8.64
CA PRO A 45 -7.17 -6.38 -8.80
C PRO A 45 -8.45 -5.83 -9.40
N SER A 46 -9.08 -6.61 -10.29
CA SER A 46 -10.35 -6.23 -10.92
C SER A 46 -11.47 -6.15 -9.88
N THR A 47 -12.20 -5.04 -9.87
CA THR A 47 -13.30 -4.80 -8.94
C THR A 47 -14.30 -3.79 -9.49
N VAL A 48 -15.52 -3.87 -9.00
CA VAL A 48 -16.55 -2.83 -9.18
C VAL A 48 -17.05 -2.44 -7.79
N THR A 49 -16.37 -1.46 -7.17
CA THR A 49 -16.74 -0.95 -5.85
C THR A 49 -16.68 0.57 -5.83
N LEU A 50 -17.49 1.20 -4.99
CA LEU A 50 -17.55 2.65 -4.79
C LEU A 50 -17.07 3.07 -3.39
N GLY A 51 -16.40 2.19 -2.67
CA GLY A 51 -15.90 2.46 -1.32
C GLY A 51 -14.82 3.54 -1.30
N CYS A 52 -14.87 4.39 -0.28
CA CYS A 52 -13.92 5.48 -0.07
C CYS A 52 -12.72 5.06 0.80
N GLY A 53 -12.59 3.77 1.11
CA GLY A 53 -11.54 3.25 1.96
C GLY A 53 -11.67 3.71 3.41
N THR A 54 -10.60 3.58 4.18
CA THR A 54 -10.56 4.02 5.59
C THR A 54 -10.78 5.51 5.74
N TRP A 55 -10.44 6.31 4.74
CA TRP A 55 -10.74 7.75 4.70
C TRP A 55 -12.22 8.08 4.72
N GLY A 56 -13.08 7.17 4.27
CA GLY A 56 -14.54 7.27 4.28
C GLY A 56 -15.20 6.39 5.33
N GLY A 57 -14.44 5.85 6.28
CA GLY A 57 -14.98 4.97 7.32
C GLY A 57 -15.25 3.53 6.86
N ASN A 58 -14.71 3.11 5.73
CA ASN A 58 -14.85 1.76 5.23
C ASN A 58 -13.79 0.83 5.85
N ILE A 59 -14.07 -0.47 5.91
CA ILE A 59 -13.22 -1.49 6.51
C ILE A 59 -11.89 -1.66 5.74
N THR A 60 -11.90 -1.49 4.42
CA THR A 60 -10.73 -1.67 3.56
C THR A 60 -10.59 -0.56 2.54
N THR A 61 -9.35 -0.28 2.14
CA THR A 61 -8.99 0.58 0.99
C THR A 61 -8.69 -0.21 -0.27
N GLU A 62 -8.59 -1.53 -0.16
CA GLU A 62 -8.25 -2.39 -1.30
C GLU A 62 -9.39 -2.52 -2.31
N ASN A 63 -9.03 -2.88 -3.53
CA ASN A 63 -10.01 -3.37 -4.50
C ASN A 63 -10.58 -4.70 -4.02
N ILE A 64 -11.90 -4.74 -3.83
CA ILE A 64 -12.59 -5.95 -3.35
C ILE A 64 -12.56 -7.02 -4.43
N HIS A 65 -12.04 -8.19 -4.11
CA HIS A 65 -11.97 -9.35 -5.00
C HIS A 65 -12.11 -10.65 -4.21
N TRP A 66 -11.86 -11.80 -4.82
CA TRP A 66 -12.15 -13.12 -4.27
C TRP A 66 -11.63 -13.36 -2.84
N LYS A 67 -10.45 -12.83 -2.49
CA LYS A 67 -9.87 -13.01 -1.15
C LYS A 67 -10.73 -12.43 -0.03
N HIS A 68 -11.56 -11.44 -0.32
CA HIS A 68 -12.43 -10.79 0.66
C HIS A 68 -13.71 -11.59 0.96
N PHE A 69 -13.97 -12.64 0.20
CA PHE A 69 -15.16 -13.49 0.32
C PHE A 69 -14.85 -14.87 0.92
N ILE A 70 -13.61 -15.10 1.35
CA ILE A 70 -13.18 -16.34 2.00
C ILE A 70 -12.71 -16.07 3.42
N ASN A 71 -12.82 -17.07 4.27
CA ASN A 71 -12.17 -17.09 5.58
C ASN A 71 -10.77 -17.68 5.43
N VAL A 72 -9.78 -17.02 6.03
CA VAL A 72 -8.40 -17.48 6.05
C VAL A 72 -8.06 -17.94 7.47
N THR A 73 -7.59 -19.17 7.58
CA THR A 73 -7.06 -19.70 8.82
C THR A 73 -5.54 -19.79 8.73
N TRP A 74 -4.87 -19.18 9.66
CA TRP A 74 -3.41 -19.24 9.77
C TRP A 74 -3.01 -20.48 10.56
N LEU A 75 -2.20 -21.35 9.96
CA LEU A 75 -1.54 -22.44 10.64
C LEU A 75 -0.07 -22.07 10.78
N SER A 76 0.35 -21.82 12.01
CA SER A 76 1.73 -21.44 12.31
C SER A 76 2.48 -22.61 12.90
N VAL A 77 3.50 -23.06 12.21
CA VAL A 77 4.41 -24.12 12.66
C VAL A 77 5.75 -23.47 13.01
N PRO A 78 6.33 -23.72 14.18
CA PRO A 78 7.61 -23.14 14.55
C PRO A 78 8.73 -23.70 13.67
N PHE A 79 9.74 -22.88 13.42
CA PHE A 79 10.97 -23.26 12.74
C PHE A 79 12.17 -22.76 13.58
N GLU A 80 13.38 -23.23 13.20
CA GLU A 80 14.60 -22.78 13.86
C GLU A 80 14.74 -21.25 13.80
N PRO A 81 14.98 -20.59 14.94
CA PRO A 81 15.08 -19.15 15.00
C PRO A 81 16.19 -18.61 14.09
N ARG A 82 15.85 -17.65 13.23
CA ARG A 82 16.79 -16.89 12.39
C ARG A 82 16.79 -15.44 12.84
N ARG A 83 17.34 -15.20 14.02
CA ARG A 83 17.48 -13.83 14.51
C ARG A 83 18.72 -13.19 13.86
N PRO A 84 18.58 -12.06 13.16
CA PRO A 84 19.74 -11.29 12.70
C PRO A 84 20.57 -10.82 13.89
N ALA A 85 21.89 -10.67 13.72
CA ALA A 85 22.73 -10.10 14.74
C ALA A 85 22.37 -8.63 14.99
N ASP A 86 22.53 -8.18 16.23
CA ASP A 86 22.22 -6.80 16.57
C ASP A 86 23.07 -5.79 15.76
N GLU A 87 24.29 -6.16 15.39
CA GLU A 87 25.17 -5.39 14.50
C GLU A 87 24.61 -5.26 13.08
N GLU A 88 23.93 -6.30 12.59
CA GLU A 88 23.28 -6.28 11.29
C GLU A 88 22.06 -5.35 11.28
N ILE A 89 21.31 -5.32 12.38
CA ILE A 89 20.12 -4.48 12.53
C ILE A 89 20.48 -3.02 12.83
N PHE A 90 21.39 -2.81 13.78
CA PHE A 90 21.65 -1.50 14.36
C PHE A 90 23.02 -0.91 14.00
N GLY A 91 23.88 -1.66 13.28
CA GLY A 91 25.26 -1.25 13.02
C GLY A 91 25.37 0.10 12.33
N ALA A 92 24.53 0.42 11.37
CA ALA A 92 24.51 1.71 10.69
C ALA A 92 24.13 2.86 11.65
N TYR A 93 23.20 2.61 12.55
CA TYR A 93 22.82 3.58 13.59
C TYR A 93 23.95 3.78 14.60
N TRP A 94 24.54 2.67 15.10
CA TRP A 94 25.61 2.73 16.07
C TRP A 94 26.90 3.38 15.54
N SER A 95 27.19 3.21 14.25
CA SER A 95 28.34 3.90 13.62
C SER A 95 28.17 5.41 13.58
N THR A 96 26.94 5.91 13.57
CA THR A 96 26.63 7.34 13.51
C THR A 96 26.48 7.96 14.90
N TYR A 97 25.80 7.25 15.81
CA TYR A 97 25.37 7.81 17.10
C TYR A 97 26.01 7.13 18.33
N GLY A 98 26.82 6.11 18.10
CA GLY A 98 27.40 5.30 19.18
C GLY A 98 26.43 4.20 19.66
N LYS A 99 27.02 3.13 20.20
CA LYS A 99 26.30 2.06 20.88
C LYS A 99 26.06 2.51 22.33
N ALA A 100 24.81 2.46 22.78
CA ALA A 100 24.48 2.72 24.18
C ALA A 100 25.20 1.69 25.10
N PRO A 101 25.66 2.10 26.28
CA PRO A 101 26.31 1.21 27.23
C PRO A 101 25.43 0.11 27.76
#